data_50007921b0b57310080c99b1efb855d5
#
_entry.id   50007921b0b57310080c99b1efb855d5
#
_cell.length_a   1.000
_cell.length_b   1.000
_cell.length_c   1.000
_cell.angle_alpha   90.00
_cell.angle_beta   90.00
_cell.angle_gamma   90.00
#
_symmetry.space_group_name_H-M   'P 1'
#
loop_
_entity.id
_entity.type
_entity.pdbx_description
1 polymer ?
#
loop_
_entity_poly.entity_id
_entity_poly.type
_entity_poly.pdbx_seq_one_letter_code
_entity_poly.pdbx_strand_id
1 'polypeptide(L)'
;MIYVFITKELKPFETDIRDLCLAFFTLKKITYIFEGEEISKNVCANVSSAGGDILFSRVGESSAHSDIIVKDYYNGHFDGDRLLIKSEVKRQLYNYLRKLTGKDLLWGTLTGIRPVNIVTSILDGSARTARPYDVEEFSPINEINTTIYKENEEIIKYLKEEYYISDKKAFELIKIARNEINILNRPLIKNYKDSYSVYVGVPFCKSTCLYCSFTSFNIEKFGKYVDKYLETLERDFSKRVIRDDRMEKLKPLTLYIGGGTPTSLDEDAFEKLLTVIDKYVDRANCVEYTVEAGRPDTITREKLLAMKRHGVSRISINPQSFNQKTLDLIGRKHTVKDVVEKFKLARELGFDNINMDIILGLPNEHLFDVLKTLNGIRKLKPDSFTVHSLALKRAARLNFELESWTKNYYLAGVGKRTRNARPYSNDGAHVALPNESLATAEKEGKREIDKMFYWSERLAEHLKLKPYYLYRQKNIAGNLENVGYAKDGKECIYNIMMMSERHSVYGFGTATTKEVFYENGGKRIESEEGYKSVIDYCERVGV
;
A
#
# COMPACT_ATOMS: atom_id res chain seq x y z
N MET A 1 -27.26 8.03 -9.07
CA MET A 1 -26.01 8.80 -9.14
C MET A 1 -25.73 9.43 -7.78
N ILE A 2 -24.51 9.89 -7.48
CA ILE A 2 -24.20 10.58 -6.21
C ILE A 2 -23.67 11.95 -6.55
N TYR A 3 -24.24 12.97 -5.95
CA TYR A 3 -23.85 14.37 -6.12
C TYR A 3 -23.31 14.90 -4.79
N VAL A 4 -22.11 15.49 -4.80
CA VAL A 4 -21.46 16.07 -3.61
C VAL A 4 -21.23 17.54 -3.87
N PHE A 5 -21.82 18.41 -3.04
CA PHE A 5 -21.67 19.86 -3.14
C PHE A 5 -20.47 20.33 -2.31
N ILE A 6 -19.66 21.20 -2.88
CA ILE A 6 -18.48 21.80 -2.24
C ILE A 6 -18.60 23.32 -2.36
N THR A 7 -18.77 24.00 -1.22
CA THR A 7 -18.79 25.47 -1.15
C THR A 7 -17.39 26.05 -1.39
N LYS A 8 -17.31 27.38 -1.58
CA LYS A 8 -16.02 28.07 -1.78
C LYS A 8 -15.09 27.86 -0.60
N GLU A 9 -15.61 27.94 0.63
CA GLU A 9 -14.85 27.75 1.88
C GLU A 9 -14.35 26.31 2.03
N LEU A 10 -15.07 25.32 1.51
CA LEU A 10 -14.68 23.90 1.54
C LEU A 10 -13.71 23.52 0.42
N LYS A 11 -13.50 24.36 -0.59
CA LYS A 11 -12.58 24.12 -1.71
C LYS A 11 -11.15 23.74 -1.27
N PRO A 12 -10.56 24.34 -0.23
CA PRO A 12 -9.24 23.93 0.27
C PRO A 12 -9.18 22.48 0.78
N PHE A 13 -10.32 21.88 1.13
CA PHE A 13 -10.47 20.52 1.65
C PHE A 13 -11.04 19.52 0.64
N GLU A 14 -11.18 19.93 -0.62
CA GLU A 14 -11.79 19.11 -1.70
C GLU A 14 -11.22 17.70 -1.77
N THR A 15 -9.90 17.55 -1.69
CA THR A 15 -9.25 16.24 -1.77
C THR A 15 -9.68 15.32 -0.63
N ASP A 16 -9.77 15.84 0.59
CA ASP A 16 -10.18 15.08 1.77
C ASP A 16 -11.65 14.67 1.71
N ILE A 17 -12.51 15.58 1.23
CA ILE A 17 -13.94 15.33 1.00
C ILE A 17 -14.11 14.23 -0.05
N ARG A 18 -13.42 14.33 -1.18
CA ARG A 18 -13.45 13.31 -2.24
C ARG A 18 -13.02 11.95 -1.75
N ASP A 19 -11.90 11.88 -1.02
CA ASP A 19 -11.35 10.64 -0.49
C ASP A 19 -12.31 9.96 0.49
N LEU A 20 -12.97 10.73 1.36
CA LEU A 20 -13.94 10.20 2.31
C LEU A 20 -15.23 9.72 1.62
N CYS A 21 -15.75 10.49 0.67
CA CYS A 21 -16.91 10.06 -0.13
C CYS A 21 -16.62 8.77 -0.90
N LEU A 22 -15.43 8.63 -1.49
CA LEU A 22 -15.02 7.41 -2.18
C LEU A 22 -14.95 6.19 -1.25
N ALA A 23 -14.56 6.38 0.01
CA ALA A 23 -14.53 5.29 1.01
C ALA A 23 -15.93 4.77 1.36
N PHE A 24 -16.94 5.66 1.42
CA PHE A 24 -18.34 5.27 1.66
C PHE A 24 -19.04 4.70 0.42
N PHE A 25 -18.74 5.26 -0.75
CA PHE A 25 -19.41 4.97 -2.02
C PHE A 25 -18.51 4.27 -3.03
N THR A 26 -17.70 3.32 -2.57
CA THR A 26 -16.78 2.55 -3.41
C THR A 26 -17.43 2.14 -4.73
N LEU A 27 -16.81 2.47 -5.87
CA LEU A 27 -17.22 2.16 -7.24
C LEU A 27 -18.51 2.83 -7.74
N LYS A 28 -19.14 3.70 -6.97
CA LYS A 28 -20.26 4.49 -7.48
C LYS A 28 -19.74 5.74 -8.20
N LYS A 29 -20.41 6.13 -9.27
CA LYS A 29 -20.12 7.39 -9.97
C LYS A 29 -20.53 8.55 -9.06
N ILE A 30 -19.52 9.35 -8.64
CA ILE A 30 -19.73 10.55 -7.82
C ILE A 30 -19.48 11.77 -8.71
N THR A 31 -20.42 12.69 -8.74
CA THR A 31 -20.30 13.99 -9.38
C THR A 31 -20.11 15.05 -8.30
N TYR A 32 -19.03 15.81 -8.39
CA TYR A 32 -18.74 16.92 -7.48
C TYR A 32 -19.20 18.23 -8.13
N ILE A 33 -19.96 19.01 -7.40
CA ILE A 33 -20.55 20.28 -7.86
C ILE A 33 -19.97 21.38 -6.98
N PHE A 34 -19.34 22.37 -7.59
CA PHE A 34 -18.75 23.49 -6.89
C PHE A 34 -19.71 24.68 -6.90
N GLU A 35 -19.68 25.47 -5.82
CA GLU A 35 -20.46 26.68 -5.74
C GLU A 35 -20.09 27.65 -6.87
N GLY A 36 -21.12 28.12 -7.60
CA GLY A 36 -20.97 28.99 -8.76
C GLY A 36 -20.85 28.28 -10.11
N GLU A 37 -20.81 26.95 -10.16
CA GLU A 37 -20.92 26.20 -11.43
C GLU A 37 -22.38 26.11 -11.90
N GLU A 38 -22.62 26.28 -13.20
CA GLU A 38 -23.94 26.04 -13.80
C GLU A 38 -24.28 24.55 -13.70
N ILE A 39 -25.30 24.25 -12.92
CA ILE A 39 -25.84 22.89 -12.80
C ILE A 39 -26.81 22.65 -13.95
N SER A 40 -26.66 21.54 -14.68
CA SER A 40 -27.59 21.19 -15.74
C SER A 40 -29.05 21.17 -15.21
N LYS A 41 -30.01 21.67 -16.00
CA LYS A 41 -31.42 21.85 -15.60
C LYS A 41 -32.06 20.62 -14.93
N ASN A 42 -31.62 19.41 -15.25
CA ASN A 42 -32.12 18.16 -14.67
C ASN A 42 -31.68 17.91 -13.21
N VAL A 43 -30.59 18.55 -12.75
CA VAL A 43 -30.13 18.49 -11.35
C VAL A 43 -30.75 19.63 -10.55
N CYS A 44 -30.95 20.81 -11.15
CA CYS A 44 -31.57 21.99 -10.52
C CYS A 44 -32.99 21.77 -10.04
N ALA A 45 -33.80 21.04 -10.78
CA ALA A 45 -35.21 20.81 -10.42
C ALA A 45 -35.39 20.07 -9.08
N ASN A 46 -34.38 19.26 -8.68
CA ASN A 46 -34.40 18.48 -7.45
C ASN A 46 -33.69 19.18 -6.27
N VAL A 47 -32.91 20.23 -6.52
CA VAL A 47 -32.13 20.95 -5.50
C VAL A 47 -32.85 22.20 -5.00
N SER A 48 -33.68 22.87 -5.86
CA SER A 48 -34.35 24.12 -5.54
C SER A 48 -35.58 24.01 -4.62
N SER A 49 -36.08 22.79 -4.38
CA SER A 49 -37.29 22.56 -3.55
C SER A 49 -37.01 22.27 -2.08
N ALA A 50 -35.78 22.24 -1.65
CA ALA A 50 -35.40 21.95 -0.25
C ALA A 50 -35.01 23.24 0.48
N GLY A 51 -36.01 24.02 0.89
CA GLY A 51 -35.85 25.14 1.83
C GLY A 51 -35.49 24.61 3.22
N GLY A 52 -34.39 25.06 3.75
CA GLY A 52 -34.19 25.36 5.16
C GLY A 52 -33.95 24.25 6.18
N ASP A 53 -34.39 23.02 6.01
CA ASP A 53 -34.17 21.94 6.98
C ASP A 53 -33.56 20.71 6.32
N ILE A 54 -32.54 20.14 6.98
CA ILE A 54 -31.84 18.93 6.56
C ILE A 54 -32.80 17.74 6.64
N LEU A 55 -33.72 17.64 5.70
CA LEU A 55 -34.55 16.47 5.49
C LEU A 55 -33.98 15.69 4.31
N PHE A 56 -33.52 14.48 4.58
CA PHE A 56 -33.29 13.44 3.59
C PHE A 56 -34.60 13.22 2.79
N SER A 57 -34.92 14.06 1.81
CA SER A 57 -36.01 13.74 0.91
C SER A 57 -35.52 12.64 -0.04
N ARG A 58 -35.92 11.40 0.21
CA ARG A 58 -36.11 10.46 -0.88
C ARG A 58 -36.99 11.17 -1.90
N VAL A 59 -36.39 11.63 -2.98
CA VAL A 59 -37.13 12.16 -4.10
C VAL A 59 -37.92 11.01 -4.69
N GLY A 60 -39.23 11.21 -4.79
CA GLY A 60 -40.31 10.38 -5.21
C GLY A 60 -40.06 9.09 -5.96
N GLU A 61 -40.73 8.06 -5.53
CA GLU A 61 -40.86 6.78 -6.19
C GLU A 61 -41.38 6.93 -7.62
N SER A 62 -40.48 6.96 -8.59
CA SER A 62 -40.75 6.45 -9.93
C SER A 62 -39.42 6.20 -10.65
N SER A 63 -39.14 4.94 -10.88
CA SER A 63 -37.98 4.36 -11.58
C SER A 63 -36.76 4.03 -10.74
N ALA A 64 -36.19 2.87 -10.98
CA ALA A 64 -35.30 2.01 -10.18
C ALA A 64 -33.95 2.56 -9.72
N HIS A 65 -33.66 3.84 -9.64
CA HIS A 65 -32.40 4.43 -9.18
C HIS A 65 -32.65 5.81 -8.55
N SER A 66 -32.72 5.88 -7.21
CA SER A 66 -32.73 7.16 -6.49
C SER A 66 -31.32 7.77 -6.47
N ASP A 67 -31.18 9.03 -6.86
CA ASP A 67 -29.96 9.81 -6.74
C ASP A 67 -29.72 10.19 -5.27
N ILE A 68 -28.43 10.19 -4.86
CA ILE A 68 -28.01 10.58 -3.52
C ILE A 68 -27.38 11.97 -3.60
N ILE A 69 -27.88 12.90 -2.78
CA ILE A 69 -27.36 14.27 -2.68
C ILE A 69 -26.67 14.43 -1.33
N VAL A 70 -25.42 14.87 -1.35
CA VAL A 70 -24.59 15.17 -0.19
C VAL A 70 -24.30 16.67 -0.19
N LYS A 71 -24.94 17.42 0.71
CA LYS A 71 -24.80 18.88 0.86
C LYS A 71 -24.91 19.25 2.35
N ASP A 72 -24.53 20.48 2.68
CA ASP A 72 -24.71 21.08 4.02
C ASP A 72 -24.17 20.19 5.17
N TYR A 73 -23.07 19.46 4.90
CA TYR A 73 -22.48 18.50 5.82
C TYR A 73 -21.47 19.13 6.79
N TYR A 74 -21.22 20.45 6.67
CA TYR A 74 -20.31 21.19 7.54
C TYR A 74 -20.94 22.51 7.96
N ASN A 75 -20.90 22.78 9.27
CA ASN A 75 -21.45 24.00 9.88
C ASN A 75 -20.45 24.69 10.85
N GLY A 76 -19.15 24.39 10.73
CA GLY A 76 -18.12 25.01 11.55
C GLY A 76 -17.58 26.32 10.99
N HIS A 77 -16.65 26.94 11.73
CA HIS A 77 -15.96 28.15 11.30
C HIS A 77 -14.70 27.78 10.48
N PHE A 78 -14.33 28.68 9.56
CA PHE A 78 -13.14 28.53 8.72
C PHE A 78 -11.95 29.38 9.21
N ASP A 79 -12.13 30.10 10.31
CA ASP A 79 -11.07 30.89 10.94
C ASP A 79 -10.30 30.03 11.94
N GLY A 80 -8.99 29.86 11.74
CA GLY A 80 -8.14 29.11 12.65
C GLY A 80 -7.13 28.19 11.98
N ASP A 81 -6.61 27.23 12.76
CA ASP A 81 -5.64 26.26 12.27
C ASP A 81 -6.27 25.34 11.21
N ARG A 82 -5.65 25.35 10.04
CA ARG A 82 -6.09 24.55 8.88
C ARG A 82 -6.20 23.05 9.19
N LEU A 83 -5.35 22.50 10.07
CA LEU A 83 -5.40 21.09 10.45
C LEU A 83 -6.62 20.78 11.31
N LEU A 84 -6.97 21.69 12.23
CA LEU A 84 -8.17 21.57 13.07
C LEU A 84 -9.44 21.63 12.22
N ILE A 85 -9.52 22.61 11.31
CA ILE A 85 -10.65 22.76 10.39
C ILE A 85 -10.79 21.52 9.51
N LYS A 86 -9.69 21.04 8.95
CA LYS A 86 -9.66 19.80 8.15
C LYS A 86 -10.21 18.59 8.91
N SER A 87 -9.77 18.41 10.15
CA SER A 87 -10.23 17.31 11.00
C SER A 87 -11.73 17.41 11.27
N GLU A 88 -12.21 18.61 11.57
CA GLU A 88 -13.63 18.87 11.84
C GLU A 88 -14.50 18.64 10.60
N VAL A 89 -14.09 19.15 9.43
CA VAL A 89 -14.79 18.92 8.15
C VAL A 89 -14.92 17.41 7.89
N LYS A 90 -13.85 16.65 8.12
CA LYS A 90 -13.87 15.21 7.92
C LYS A 90 -14.77 14.48 8.92
N ARG A 91 -14.79 14.89 10.19
CA ARG A 91 -15.68 14.30 11.21
C ARG A 91 -17.14 14.56 10.93
N GLN A 92 -17.50 15.80 10.59
CA GLN A 92 -18.89 16.14 10.28
C GLN A 92 -19.37 15.43 9.01
N LEU A 93 -18.56 15.43 7.95
CA LEU A 93 -18.86 14.69 6.73
C LEU A 93 -19.00 13.18 6.99
N TYR A 94 -18.11 12.60 7.82
CA TYR A 94 -18.19 11.19 8.19
C TYR A 94 -19.52 10.86 8.88
N ASN A 95 -19.90 11.65 9.87
CA ASN A 95 -21.16 11.46 10.60
C ASN A 95 -22.36 11.61 9.70
N TYR A 96 -22.32 12.57 8.77
CA TYR A 96 -23.35 12.74 7.75
C TYR A 96 -23.48 11.49 6.86
N LEU A 97 -22.36 11.02 6.31
CA LEU A 97 -22.31 9.85 5.42
C LEU A 97 -22.68 8.55 6.15
N ARG A 98 -22.28 8.42 7.42
CA ARG A 98 -22.65 7.30 8.29
C ARG A 98 -24.16 7.23 8.49
N LYS A 99 -24.82 8.37 8.81
CA LYS A 99 -26.28 8.44 8.92
C LYS A 99 -26.98 8.11 7.59
N LEU A 100 -26.44 8.64 6.49
CA LEU A 100 -27.00 8.44 5.15
C LEU A 100 -26.91 6.99 4.66
N THR A 101 -25.82 6.29 4.97
CA THR A 101 -25.53 4.97 4.39
C THR A 101 -25.72 3.81 5.36
N GLY A 102 -25.83 4.08 6.66
CA GLY A 102 -25.83 3.07 7.71
C GLY A 102 -24.50 2.32 7.86
N LYS A 103 -23.39 2.85 7.28
CA LYS A 103 -22.08 2.20 7.26
C LYS A 103 -21.13 2.83 8.25
N ASP A 104 -20.38 2.00 8.95
CA ASP A 104 -19.17 2.39 9.67
C ASP A 104 -17.93 1.93 8.89
N LEU A 105 -16.95 2.82 8.73
CA LEU A 105 -15.69 2.47 8.10
C LEU A 105 -14.69 2.02 9.17
N LEU A 106 -13.96 0.92 8.92
CA LEU A 106 -12.93 0.40 9.82
C LEU A 106 -11.84 1.43 10.16
N TRP A 107 -11.53 2.29 9.18
CA TRP A 107 -10.54 3.34 9.28
C TRP A 107 -11.13 4.72 9.61
N GLY A 108 -12.43 4.80 9.89
CA GLY A 108 -13.11 6.05 10.22
C GLY A 108 -12.84 7.15 9.19
N THR A 109 -12.40 8.32 9.66
CA THR A 109 -12.05 9.47 8.81
C THR A 109 -10.66 9.38 8.18
N LEU A 110 -9.85 8.38 8.52
CA LEU A 110 -8.50 8.22 7.95
C LEU A 110 -8.55 7.77 6.50
N THR A 111 -8.21 8.66 5.60
CA THR A 111 -8.07 8.41 4.16
C THR A 111 -6.62 8.48 3.69
N GLY A 112 -5.69 8.81 4.59
CA GLY A 112 -4.26 8.91 4.32
C GLY A 112 -3.59 7.57 4.04
N ILE A 113 -2.43 7.64 3.38
CA ILE A 113 -1.66 6.46 2.95
C ILE A 113 -0.92 5.80 4.13
N ARG A 114 -0.51 6.59 5.14
CA ARG A 114 0.40 6.19 6.22
C ARG A 114 -0.20 6.37 7.62
N PRO A 115 -1.24 5.61 7.98
CA PRO A 115 -1.89 5.79 9.28
C PRO A 115 -0.98 5.43 10.47
N VAL A 116 0.03 4.58 10.28
CA VAL A 116 1.01 4.21 11.33
C VAL A 116 1.78 5.44 11.82
N ASN A 117 2.07 6.42 10.94
CA ASN A 117 2.81 7.62 11.31
C ASN A 117 2.12 8.46 12.41
N ILE A 118 0.80 8.35 12.55
CA ILE A 118 0.06 9.02 13.63
C ILE A 118 0.50 8.44 14.96
N VAL A 119 0.49 7.13 15.07
CA VAL A 119 0.84 6.44 16.32
C VAL A 119 2.33 6.50 16.59
N THR A 120 3.19 6.34 15.58
CA THR A 120 4.65 6.47 15.77
C THR A 120 5.03 7.86 16.25
N SER A 121 4.38 8.93 15.74
CA SER A 121 4.66 10.29 16.20
C SER A 121 4.12 10.58 17.61
N ILE A 122 3.07 9.93 18.04
CA ILE A 122 2.62 9.98 19.45
C ILE A 122 3.66 9.29 20.34
N LEU A 123 4.07 8.08 19.98
CA LEU A 123 5.00 7.29 20.78
C LEU A 123 6.43 7.87 20.87
N ASP A 124 6.87 8.64 19.87
CA ASP A 124 8.20 9.27 19.87
C ASP A 124 8.18 10.76 20.26
N GLY A 125 7.03 11.28 20.69
CA GLY A 125 6.87 12.66 21.15
C GLY A 125 6.95 13.71 20.03
N SER A 126 6.95 13.31 18.74
CA SER A 126 7.02 14.24 17.59
C SER A 126 5.64 14.63 17.04
N ALA A 127 4.55 14.25 17.71
CA ALA A 127 3.20 14.45 17.23
C ALA A 127 2.84 15.94 17.12
N ARG A 128 2.49 16.37 15.90
CA ARG A 128 1.66 17.55 15.67
C ARG A 128 0.21 17.07 15.52
N THR A 129 -0.46 16.86 16.64
CA THR A 129 -1.87 16.47 16.65
C THR A 129 -2.75 17.71 16.46
N ALA A 130 -3.90 17.54 15.80
CA ALA A 130 -4.87 18.62 15.62
C ALA A 130 -5.44 19.12 16.95
N ARG A 131 -5.41 18.30 18.00
CA ARG A 131 -5.63 18.70 19.39
C ARG A 131 -4.38 18.37 20.19
N PRO A 132 -3.92 19.28 21.10
CA PRO A 132 -2.85 18.96 22.02
C PRO A 132 -3.25 17.68 22.77
N TYR A 133 -2.42 16.67 22.66
CA TYR A 133 -2.51 15.51 23.52
C TYR A 133 -1.81 15.93 24.80
N ASP A 134 -2.57 16.18 25.86
CA ASP A 134 -2.03 16.43 27.20
C ASP A 134 -1.43 15.12 27.70
N VAL A 135 -0.21 14.85 27.26
CA VAL A 135 0.58 13.76 27.81
C VAL A 135 1.55 14.38 28.79
N GLU A 136 1.27 14.21 30.06
CA GLU A 136 2.30 14.26 31.06
C GLU A 136 3.41 13.29 30.65
N GLU A 137 4.64 13.79 30.58
CA GLU A 137 5.87 13.17 30.08
C GLU A 137 5.83 11.63 29.93
N PHE A 138 5.91 11.14 28.68
CA PHE A 138 6.12 9.72 28.41
C PHE A 138 7.44 9.27 29.04
N SER A 139 7.37 8.44 30.05
CA SER A 139 8.53 7.79 30.63
C SER A 139 9.25 6.91 29.59
N PRO A 140 10.57 6.94 29.51
CA PRO A 140 11.30 6.04 28.60
C PRO A 140 10.99 4.57 28.92
N ILE A 141 10.94 3.75 27.89
CA ILE A 141 10.48 2.36 27.72
C ILE A 141 10.99 1.33 28.78
N ASN A 142 11.40 1.70 29.96
CA ASN A 142 12.06 0.79 30.92
C ASN A 142 11.19 0.21 32.04
N GLU A 143 9.91 0.59 32.17
CA GLU A 143 8.99 -0.04 33.15
C GLU A 143 7.87 -0.81 32.44
N ILE A 144 8.08 -2.12 32.38
CA ILE A 144 7.30 -3.07 31.58
C ILE A 144 6.03 -3.49 32.30
N ASN A 145 4.91 -3.39 31.65
CA ASN A 145 3.58 -4.02 31.67
C ASN A 145 2.37 -3.15 32.06
N THR A 146 2.30 -2.48 33.18
CA THR A 146 1.07 -1.71 33.55
C THR A 146 0.99 -0.36 32.85
N THR A 147 2.12 0.31 32.63
CA THR A 147 2.21 1.59 31.92
C THR A 147 1.87 1.43 30.45
N ILE A 148 2.35 0.36 29.79
CA ILE A 148 2.07 0.07 28.36
C ILE A 148 0.57 -0.16 28.12
N TYR A 149 -0.15 -0.81 29.04
CA TYR A 149 -1.60 -1.01 28.89
C TYR A 149 -2.36 0.31 28.96
N LYS A 150 -2.05 1.17 29.94
CA LYS A 150 -2.67 2.49 30.08
C LYS A 150 -2.39 3.39 28.87
N GLU A 151 -1.13 3.47 28.43
CA GLU A 151 -0.78 4.21 27.20
C GLU A 151 -1.55 3.70 25.96
N ASN A 152 -1.68 2.40 25.80
CA ASN A 152 -2.44 1.84 24.68
C ASN A 152 -3.92 2.22 24.76
N GLU A 153 -4.53 2.20 25.93
CA GLU A 153 -5.93 2.61 26.13
C GLU A 153 -6.14 4.08 25.76
N GLU A 154 -5.24 4.96 26.16
CA GLU A 154 -5.29 6.39 25.84
C GLU A 154 -5.11 6.64 24.35
N ILE A 155 -4.14 5.98 23.70
CA ILE A 155 -3.95 6.06 22.25
C ILE A 155 -5.18 5.53 21.51
N ILE A 156 -5.75 4.39 21.94
CA ILE A 156 -6.98 3.84 21.36
C ILE A 156 -8.12 4.83 21.50
N LYS A 157 -8.31 5.41 22.69
CA LYS A 157 -9.34 6.42 22.95
C LYS A 157 -9.17 7.62 22.02
N TYR A 158 -7.97 8.18 21.92
CA TYR A 158 -7.65 9.27 21.02
C TYR A 158 -7.96 8.93 19.55
N LEU A 159 -7.53 7.77 19.06
CA LEU A 159 -7.77 7.35 17.68
C LEU A 159 -9.27 7.18 17.38
N LYS A 160 -10.05 6.72 18.36
CA LYS A 160 -11.51 6.57 18.24
C LYS A 160 -12.23 7.91 18.23
N GLU A 161 -11.87 8.81 19.14
CA GLU A 161 -12.52 10.12 19.29
C GLU A 161 -12.16 11.06 18.14
N GLU A 162 -10.89 11.09 17.72
CA GLU A 162 -10.42 12.00 16.69
C GLU A 162 -10.69 11.48 15.27
N TYR A 163 -10.52 10.17 15.05
CA TYR A 163 -10.57 9.60 13.69
C TYR A 163 -11.69 8.58 13.48
N TYR A 164 -12.47 8.24 14.49
CA TYR A 164 -13.51 7.20 14.42
C TYR A 164 -13.00 5.83 13.95
N ILE A 165 -11.75 5.50 14.24
CA ILE A 165 -11.14 4.21 13.92
C ILE A 165 -11.75 3.11 14.79
N SER A 166 -11.95 1.90 14.23
CA SER A 166 -12.38 0.75 15.00
C SER A 166 -11.32 0.29 16.00
N ASP A 167 -11.73 -0.27 17.15
CA ASP A 167 -10.80 -0.81 18.18
C ASP A 167 -9.77 -1.75 17.59
N LYS A 168 -10.19 -2.67 16.72
CA LYS A 168 -9.30 -3.62 16.04
C LYS A 168 -8.18 -2.89 15.28
N LYS A 169 -8.54 -1.85 14.51
CA LYS A 169 -7.55 -1.11 13.69
C LYS A 169 -6.67 -0.19 14.53
N ALA A 170 -7.20 0.39 15.60
CA ALA A 170 -6.40 1.15 16.55
C ALA A 170 -5.32 0.26 17.21
N PHE A 171 -5.71 -0.92 17.69
CA PHE A 171 -4.78 -1.89 18.28
C PHE A 171 -3.72 -2.38 17.27
N GLU A 172 -4.13 -2.65 16.04
CA GLU A 172 -3.21 -3.05 14.96
C GLU A 172 -2.18 -1.96 14.64
N LEU A 173 -2.61 -0.69 14.56
CA LEU A 173 -1.70 0.45 14.37
C LEU A 173 -0.67 0.57 15.48
N ILE A 174 -1.09 0.44 16.75
CA ILE A 174 -0.19 0.50 17.90
C ILE A 174 0.84 -0.63 17.83
N LYS A 175 0.40 -1.84 17.52
CA LYS A 175 1.28 -3.01 17.39
C LYS A 175 2.35 -2.80 16.31
N ILE A 176 1.95 -2.28 15.14
CA ILE A 176 2.88 -2.03 14.03
C ILE A 176 3.82 -0.87 14.39
N ALA A 177 3.31 0.23 14.93
CA ALA A 177 4.10 1.39 15.32
C ALA A 177 5.19 1.02 16.34
N ARG A 178 4.86 0.22 17.36
CA ARG A 178 5.84 -0.28 18.34
C ARG A 178 6.89 -1.18 17.67
N ASN A 179 6.48 -2.07 16.76
CA ASN A 179 7.43 -2.90 16.02
C ASN A 179 8.35 -2.04 15.15
N GLU A 180 7.84 -1.04 14.43
CA GLU A 180 8.68 -0.10 13.67
C GLU A 180 9.69 0.61 14.56
N ILE A 181 9.26 1.17 15.70
CA ILE A 181 10.15 1.84 16.65
C ILE A 181 11.24 0.88 17.16
N ASN A 182 10.87 -0.34 17.54
CA ASN A 182 11.83 -1.35 17.99
C ASN A 182 12.86 -1.69 16.91
N ILE A 183 12.44 -1.79 15.65
CA ILE A 183 13.34 -2.05 14.52
C ILE A 183 14.27 -0.85 14.31
N LEU A 184 13.73 0.38 14.31
CA LEU A 184 14.51 1.60 14.12
C LEU A 184 15.54 1.83 15.23
N ASN A 185 15.29 1.34 16.44
CA ASN A 185 16.20 1.43 17.58
C ASN A 185 17.29 0.35 17.60
N ARG A 186 17.32 -0.59 16.66
CA ARG A 186 18.39 -1.59 16.57
C ARG A 186 19.75 -0.91 16.34
N PRO A 187 20.86 -1.42 16.92
CA PRO A 187 22.18 -0.77 16.88
C PRO A 187 22.64 -0.36 15.48
N LEU A 188 22.38 -1.21 14.46
CA LEU A 188 22.79 -0.95 13.08
C LEU A 188 21.89 0.07 12.34
N ILE A 189 20.73 0.40 12.88
CA ILE A 189 19.71 1.22 12.23
C ILE A 189 19.47 2.55 12.95
N LYS A 190 19.69 2.60 14.26
CA LYS A 190 19.32 3.75 15.13
C LYS A 190 19.81 5.12 14.67
N ASN A 191 20.91 5.17 13.94
CA ASN A 191 21.47 6.40 13.38
C ASN A 191 20.98 6.66 11.94
N TYR A 192 19.79 6.16 11.58
CA TYR A 192 19.25 6.29 10.23
C TYR A 192 19.11 7.75 9.74
N LYS A 193 19.05 8.73 10.65
CA LYS A 193 18.97 10.15 10.29
C LYS A 193 20.27 10.66 9.63
N ASP A 194 21.40 10.00 9.90
CA ASP A 194 22.71 10.31 9.33
C ASP A 194 23.03 9.39 8.13
N SER A 195 22.00 8.88 7.48
CA SER A 195 22.12 7.96 6.37
C SER A 195 21.01 8.19 5.33
N TYR A 196 21.07 7.47 4.22
CA TYR A 196 20.05 7.50 3.15
C TYR A 196 19.80 6.11 2.58
N SER A 197 18.68 5.97 1.86
CA SER A 197 18.40 4.80 1.04
C SER A 197 18.65 5.07 -0.42
N VAL A 198 19.10 4.06 -1.16
CA VAL A 198 19.19 4.08 -2.62
C VAL A 198 18.07 3.23 -3.20
N TYR A 199 17.32 3.78 -4.15
CA TYR A 199 16.34 3.04 -4.94
C TYR A 199 16.70 3.10 -6.41
N VAL A 200 16.81 1.93 -7.06
CA VAL A 200 17.06 1.83 -8.49
C VAL A 200 15.83 1.31 -9.20
N GLY A 201 15.22 2.17 -10.02
CA GLY A 201 14.00 1.87 -10.76
C GLY A 201 14.27 1.29 -12.14
N VAL A 202 14.16 -0.04 -12.29
CA VAL A 202 14.32 -0.75 -13.59
C VAL A 202 12.95 -0.83 -14.28
N PRO A 203 12.73 -0.11 -15.40
CA PRO A 203 11.39 0.04 -15.97
C PRO A 203 10.95 -1.10 -16.90
N PHE A 204 11.61 -2.23 -16.91
CA PHE A 204 11.33 -3.33 -17.83
C PHE A 204 10.54 -4.44 -17.15
N CYS A 205 9.59 -5.04 -17.89
CA CYS A 205 8.83 -6.23 -17.50
C CYS A 205 8.64 -7.15 -18.70
N LYS A 206 8.51 -8.45 -18.47
CA LYS A 206 8.18 -9.45 -19.51
C LYS A 206 6.77 -9.27 -20.05
N SER A 207 5.83 -8.81 -19.21
CA SER A 207 4.47 -8.42 -19.59
C SER A 207 3.87 -7.48 -18.56
N THR A 208 2.91 -6.65 -18.97
CA THR A 208 2.17 -5.76 -18.05
C THR A 208 1.00 -6.54 -17.43
N CYS A 209 1.00 -6.68 -16.10
CA CYS A 209 -0.10 -7.28 -15.37
C CYS A 209 -1.35 -6.39 -15.40
N LEU A 210 -2.54 -6.99 -15.39
CA LEU A 210 -3.81 -6.30 -15.49
C LEU A 210 -4.01 -5.20 -14.42
N TYR A 211 -3.57 -5.47 -13.19
CA TYR A 211 -3.70 -4.58 -12.04
C TYR A 211 -2.55 -3.56 -11.88
N CYS A 212 -1.46 -3.73 -12.65
CA CYS A 212 -0.24 -2.95 -12.43
C CYS A 212 -0.40 -1.51 -12.89
N SER A 213 0.06 -0.59 -12.06
CA SER A 213 0.09 0.84 -12.34
C SER A 213 1.50 1.43 -12.33
N PHE A 214 2.50 0.60 -12.08
CA PHE A 214 3.90 1.03 -12.14
C PHE A 214 4.31 1.26 -13.60
N THR A 215 5.20 2.22 -13.80
CA THR A 215 5.83 2.43 -15.10
C THR A 215 6.62 1.18 -15.48
N SER A 216 6.13 0.46 -16.47
CA SER A 216 6.78 -0.75 -16.94
C SER A 216 6.62 -0.91 -18.45
N PHE A 217 7.72 -1.21 -19.10
CA PHE A 217 7.81 -1.41 -20.54
C PHE A 217 8.05 -2.88 -20.84
N ASN A 218 7.27 -3.43 -21.77
CA ASN A 218 7.47 -4.82 -22.21
C ASN A 218 8.86 -4.97 -22.83
N ILE A 219 9.70 -5.84 -22.27
CA ILE A 219 11.09 -5.99 -22.68
C ILE A 219 11.22 -6.53 -24.11
N GLU A 220 10.27 -7.33 -24.61
CA GLU A 220 10.27 -7.82 -25.98
C GLU A 220 10.17 -6.68 -27.00
N LYS A 221 9.47 -5.58 -26.65
CA LYS A 221 9.29 -4.40 -27.49
C LYS A 221 10.34 -3.31 -27.25
N PHE A 222 10.76 -3.14 -26.01
CA PHE A 222 11.63 -2.06 -25.57
C PHE A 222 13.04 -2.54 -25.18
N GLY A 223 13.40 -3.80 -25.41
CA GLY A 223 14.71 -4.36 -25.09
C GLY A 223 15.88 -3.62 -25.78
N LYS A 224 15.64 -3.03 -26.96
CA LYS A 224 16.61 -2.16 -27.64
C LYS A 224 17.08 -0.95 -26.83
N TYR A 225 16.38 -0.58 -25.76
CA TYR A 225 16.76 0.51 -24.86
C TYR A 225 17.54 0.03 -23.63
N VAL A 226 17.74 -1.27 -23.42
CA VAL A 226 18.39 -1.81 -22.22
C VAL A 226 19.81 -1.30 -22.06
N ASP A 227 20.64 -1.42 -23.10
CA ASP A 227 22.03 -0.95 -23.06
C ASP A 227 22.10 0.55 -22.81
N LYS A 228 21.32 1.33 -23.55
CA LYS A 228 21.24 2.78 -23.38
C LYS A 228 20.73 3.16 -21.98
N TYR A 229 19.80 2.41 -21.43
CA TYR A 229 19.32 2.60 -20.05
C TYR A 229 20.46 2.36 -19.04
N LEU A 230 21.23 1.29 -19.17
CA LEU A 230 22.35 0.99 -18.27
C LEU A 230 23.47 2.02 -18.35
N GLU A 231 23.82 2.48 -19.55
CA GLU A 231 24.78 3.56 -19.75
C GLU A 231 24.29 4.88 -19.16
N THR A 232 23.00 5.17 -19.30
CA THR A 232 22.39 6.37 -18.73
C THR A 232 22.32 6.28 -17.21
N LEU A 233 22.05 5.09 -16.67
CA LEU A 233 22.05 4.83 -15.22
C LEU A 233 23.45 5.06 -14.64
N GLU A 234 24.50 4.59 -15.29
CA GLU A 234 25.88 4.84 -14.86
C GLU A 234 26.22 6.33 -14.84
N ARG A 235 25.78 7.07 -15.86
CA ARG A 235 25.94 8.54 -15.90
C ARG A 235 25.13 9.25 -14.81
N ASP A 236 23.92 8.78 -14.52
CA ASP A 236 23.06 9.31 -13.46
C ASP A 236 23.74 9.16 -12.09
N PHE A 237 24.27 7.97 -11.79
CA PHE A 237 25.08 7.74 -10.60
C PHE A 237 26.31 8.64 -10.53
N SER A 238 27.10 8.68 -11.60
CA SER A 238 28.31 9.49 -11.67
C SER A 238 28.03 10.98 -11.42
N LYS A 239 26.99 11.53 -12.05
CA LYS A 239 26.63 12.94 -11.89
C LYS A 239 26.12 13.26 -10.47
N ARG A 240 25.27 12.41 -9.90
CA ARG A 240 24.66 12.68 -8.59
C ARG A 240 25.63 12.47 -7.43
N VAL A 241 26.42 11.39 -7.45
CA VAL A 241 27.40 11.12 -6.39
C VAL A 241 28.46 12.22 -6.30
N ILE A 242 28.84 12.82 -7.46
CA ILE A 242 29.84 13.90 -7.49
C ILE A 242 29.26 15.26 -7.08
N ARG A 243 27.96 15.50 -7.29
CA ARG A 243 27.33 16.83 -7.13
C ARG A 243 26.54 17.00 -5.84
N ASP A 244 26.22 15.93 -5.17
CA ASP A 244 25.36 15.97 -3.98
C ASP A 244 26.22 15.87 -2.71
N ASP A 245 26.55 17.04 -2.12
CA ASP A 245 27.30 17.14 -0.87
C ASP A 245 26.69 16.34 0.28
N ARG A 246 25.39 16.01 0.23
CA ARG A 246 24.73 15.18 1.24
C ARG A 246 25.00 13.72 1.02
N MET A 247 25.00 13.23 -0.21
CA MET A 247 25.38 11.84 -0.50
C MET A 247 26.85 11.57 -0.14
N GLU A 248 27.71 12.58 -0.22
CA GLU A 248 29.10 12.48 0.21
C GLU A 248 29.23 12.35 1.73
N LYS A 249 28.43 13.11 2.48
CA LYS A 249 28.48 13.18 3.96
C LYS A 249 27.72 12.07 4.65
N LEU A 250 26.62 11.58 4.05
CA LEU A 250 25.78 10.54 4.59
C LEU A 250 26.20 9.17 4.03
N LYS A 251 25.76 8.09 4.70
CA LYS A 251 26.07 6.74 4.27
C LYS A 251 24.82 5.99 3.82
N PRO A 252 24.90 5.14 2.77
CA PRO A 252 23.77 4.33 2.37
C PRO A 252 23.43 3.29 3.44
N LEU A 253 22.19 3.30 3.92
CA LEU A 253 21.68 2.34 4.89
C LEU A 253 21.00 1.16 4.20
N THR A 254 20.24 1.41 3.15
CA THR A 254 19.58 0.36 2.36
C THR A 254 19.75 0.62 0.87
N LEU A 255 19.82 -0.46 0.11
CA LEU A 255 19.80 -0.46 -1.35
C LEU A 255 18.66 -1.35 -1.84
N TYR A 256 17.81 -0.80 -2.69
CA TYR A 256 16.63 -1.48 -3.20
C TYR A 256 16.53 -1.35 -4.72
N ILE A 257 16.53 -2.47 -5.44
CA ILE A 257 16.33 -2.52 -6.89
C ILE A 257 14.92 -3.04 -7.16
N GLY A 258 14.10 -2.20 -7.76
CA GLY A 258 12.70 -2.50 -8.04
C GLY A 258 12.21 -1.85 -9.34
N GLY A 259 10.92 -1.51 -9.38
CA GLY A 259 10.26 -0.83 -10.50
C GLY A 259 9.35 -1.74 -11.30
N GLY A 260 9.73 -2.11 -12.51
CA GLY A 260 9.05 -3.14 -13.31
C GLY A 260 9.38 -4.54 -12.77
N THR A 261 10.44 -5.12 -13.29
CA THR A 261 10.99 -6.40 -12.83
C THR A 261 12.48 -6.44 -13.18
N PRO A 262 13.38 -6.18 -12.24
CA PRO A 262 14.83 -6.15 -12.50
C PRO A 262 15.34 -7.43 -13.18
N THR A 263 14.85 -8.58 -12.77
CA THR A 263 15.21 -9.89 -13.35
C THR A 263 14.64 -10.14 -14.76
N SER A 264 13.87 -9.19 -15.34
CA SER A 264 13.46 -9.27 -16.75
C SER A 264 14.60 -9.00 -17.73
N LEU A 265 15.66 -8.33 -17.29
CA LEU A 265 16.91 -8.20 -18.03
C LEU A 265 17.51 -9.60 -18.29
N ASP A 266 18.25 -9.78 -19.38
CA ASP A 266 19.03 -11.01 -19.56
C ASP A 266 20.19 -11.08 -18.53
N GLU A 267 20.95 -12.13 -18.55
CA GLU A 267 22.00 -12.40 -17.56
C GLU A 267 23.11 -11.33 -17.61
N ASP A 268 23.55 -10.96 -18.81
CA ASP A 268 24.65 -10.01 -19.02
C ASP A 268 24.23 -8.59 -18.63
N ALA A 269 23.06 -8.15 -19.05
CA ALA A 269 22.51 -6.84 -18.68
C ALA A 269 22.21 -6.77 -17.16
N PHE A 270 21.78 -7.86 -16.56
CA PHE A 270 21.54 -7.92 -15.11
C PHE A 270 22.87 -7.85 -14.32
N GLU A 271 23.91 -8.56 -14.76
CA GLU A 271 25.25 -8.46 -14.16
C GLU A 271 25.82 -7.04 -14.31
N LYS A 272 25.68 -6.41 -15.50
CA LYS A 272 26.08 -5.03 -15.74
C LYS A 272 25.34 -4.05 -14.83
N LEU A 273 24.02 -4.24 -14.60
CA LEU A 273 23.25 -3.44 -13.65
C LEU A 273 23.86 -3.50 -12.24
N LEU A 274 24.14 -4.70 -11.72
CA LEU A 274 24.69 -4.88 -10.39
C LEU A 274 26.12 -4.29 -10.30
N THR A 275 26.93 -4.46 -11.33
CA THR A 275 28.30 -3.90 -11.41
C THR A 275 28.29 -2.37 -11.40
N VAL A 276 27.38 -1.74 -12.16
CA VAL A 276 27.23 -0.27 -12.13
C VAL A 276 26.87 0.22 -10.73
N ILE A 277 25.98 -0.46 -10.05
CA ILE A 277 25.58 -0.08 -8.68
C ILE A 277 26.75 -0.24 -7.71
N ASP A 278 27.50 -1.34 -7.77
CA ASP A 278 28.64 -1.59 -6.90
C ASP A 278 29.77 -0.56 -7.07
N LYS A 279 29.89 0.01 -8.25
CA LYS A 279 30.89 1.05 -8.54
C LYS A 279 30.61 2.38 -7.80
N TYR A 280 29.34 2.70 -7.56
CA TYR A 280 28.94 4.01 -7.04
C TYR A 280 28.32 3.98 -5.65
N VAL A 281 27.88 2.83 -5.16
CA VAL A 281 27.23 2.70 -3.84
C VAL A 281 28.15 1.96 -2.89
N ASP A 282 28.75 2.70 -1.93
CA ASP A 282 29.50 2.07 -0.83
C ASP A 282 28.54 1.31 0.11
N ARG A 283 28.62 -0.02 0.07
CA ARG A 283 27.75 -0.91 0.83
C ARG A 283 28.27 -1.27 2.22
N ALA A 284 29.41 -0.73 2.65
CA ALA A 284 30.01 -1.09 3.94
C ALA A 284 29.06 -0.87 5.15
N ASN A 285 28.12 0.07 5.02
CA ASN A 285 27.14 0.39 6.04
C ASN A 285 25.70 -0.05 5.67
N CYS A 286 25.49 -0.70 4.52
CA CYS A 286 24.18 -1.18 4.13
C CYS A 286 23.74 -2.37 4.98
N VAL A 287 22.63 -2.20 5.70
CA VAL A 287 21.99 -3.27 6.48
C VAL A 287 21.07 -4.15 5.63
N GLU A 288 20.68 -3.66 4.45
CA GLU A 288 19.81 -4.38 3.52
C GLU A 288 20.14 -4.05 2.07
N TYR A 289 20.29 -5.09 1.25
CA TYR A 289 20.34 -5.00 -0.19
C TYR A 289 19.24 -5.89 -0.77
N THR A 290 18.15 -5.27 -1.25
CA THR A 290 16.97 -5.97 -1.78
C THR A 290 16.92 -5.89 -3.30
N VAL A 291 16.58 -7.02 -3.94
CA VAL A 291 16.25 -7.09 -5.38
C VAL A 291 14.85 -7.69 -5.56
N GLU A 292 14.00 -7.00 -6.31
CA GLU A 292 12.73 -7.54 -6.74
C GLU A 292 12.91 -8.57 -7.87
N ALA A 293 12.94 -9.85 -7.52
CA ALA A 293 12.78 -10.96 -8.46
C ALA A 293 11.29 -11.35 -8.55
N GLY A 294 10.44 -10.34 -8.70
CA GLY A 294 8.99 -10.42 -8.48
C GLY A 294 8.22 -11.29 -9.48
N ARG A 295 8.88 -11.76 -10.54
CA ARG A 295 8.29 -12.66 -11.55
C ARG A 295 9.08 -13.95 -11.64
N PRO A 296 8.56 -15.06 -11.15
CA PRO A 296 9.23 -16.37 -11.17
C PRO A 296 9.75 -16.79 -12.55
N ASP A 297 9.02 -16.46 -13.62
CA ASP A 297 9.38 -16.77 -15.01
C ASP A 297 10.58 -15.96 -15.54
N THR A 298 11.14 -15.04 -14.76
CA THR A 298 12.34 -14.26 -15.10
C THR A 298 13.57 -14.63 -14.27
N ILE A 299 13.41 -15.52 -13.30
CA ILE A 299 14.47 -15.95 -12.40
C ILE A 299 15.25 -17.10 -13.03
N THR A 300 16.57 -16.94 -13.18
CA THR A 300 17.51 -17.99 -13.56
C THR A 300 18.49 -18.28 -12.44
N ARG A 301 19.19 -19.42 -12.50
CA ARG A 301 20.23 -19.78 -11.54
C ARG A 301 21.38 -18.77 -11.60
N GLU A 302 21.75 -18.35 -12.78
CA GLU A 302 22.81 -17.39 -13.09
C GLU A 302 22.53 -16.06 -12.43
N LYS A 303 21.30 -15.52 -12.56
CA LYS A 303 20.90 -14.24 -11.91
C LYS A 303 20.89 -14.35 -10.38
N LEU A 304 20.47 -15.48 -9.81
CA LEU A 304 20.54 -15.69 -8.36
C LEU A 304 21.98 -15.77 -7.88
N LEU A 305 22.88 -16.43 -8.63
CA LEU A 305 24.31 -16.46 -8.33
C LEU A 305 24.95 -15.07 -8.46
N ALA A 306 24.57 -14.28 -9.48
CA ALA A 306 24.97 -12.88 -9.62
C ALA A 306 24.58 -12.06 -8.38
N MET A 307 23.31 -12.14 -7.96
CA MET A 307 22.85 -11.47 -6.75
C MET A 307 23.70 -11.87 -5.51
N LYS A 308 24.06 -13.14 -5.36
CA LYS A 308 24.90 -13.60 -4.24
C LYS A 308 26.31 -13.01 -4.33
N ARG A 309 26.95 -13.01 -5.52
CA ARG A 309 28.27 -12.40 -5.71
C ARG A 309 28.27 -10.91 -5.36
N HIS A 310 27.21 -10.21 -5.72
CA HIS A 310 27.03 -8.79 -5.45
C HIS A 310 26.46 -8.49 -4.05
N GLY A 311 26.35 -9.50 -3.16
CA GLY A 311 25.97 -9.31 -1.76
C GLY A 311 24.49 -8.95 -1.52
N VAL A 312 23.59 -9.29 -2.45
CA VAL A 312 22.16 -9.14 -2.24
C VAL A 312 21.73 -10.00 -1.05
N SER A 313 21.17 -9.34 -0.04
CA SER A 313 20.78 -9.98 1.23
C SER A 313 19.30 -10.38 1.27
N ARG A 314 18.44 -9.74 0.46
CA ARG A 314 17.00 -9.97 0.42
C ARG A 314 16.48 -9.99 -1.01
N ILE A 315 15.58 -10.92 -1.31
CA ILE A 315 14.89 -10.97 -2.60
C ILE A 315 13.39 -11.11 -2.41
N SER A 316 12.59 -10.71 -3.42
CA SER A 316 11.17 -11.02 -3.44
C SER A 316 10.83 -11.95 -4.59
N ILE A 317 10.08 -13.03 -4.32
CA ILE A 317 9.54 -13.96 -5.32
C ILE A 317 8.03 -13.93 -5.18
N ASN A 318 7.33 -13.20 -6.06
CA ASN A 318 5.95 -12.80 -5.85
C ASN A 318 4.96 -13.67 -6.61
N PRO A 319 4.26 -14.63 -5.96
CA PRO A 319 3.23 -15.44 -6.61
C PRO A 319 2.01 -14.62 -6.99
N GLN A 320 1.63 -13.64 -6.20
CA GLN A 320 0.37 -12.90 -6.19
C GLN A 320 -0.85 -13.81 -5.89
N SER A 321 -0.93 -14.99 -6.49
CA SER A 321 -1.89 -16.06 -6.26
C SER A 321 -1.26 -17.43 -6.52
N PHE A 322 -1.77 -18.47 -5.88
CA PHE A 322 -1.47 -19.89 -6.20
C PHE A 322 -2.62 -20.54 -7.00
N ASN A 323 -3.40 -19.74 -7.69
CA ASN A 323 -4.45 -20.18 -8.61
C ASN A 323 -4.04 -19.89 -10.05
N GLN A 324 -3.77 -20.93 -10.86
CA GLN A 324 -3.29 -20.76 -12.22
C GLN A 324 -4.26 -19.96 -13.09
N LYS A 325 -5.57 -20.20 -12.96
CA LYS A 325 -6.58 -19.46 -13.71
C LYS A 325 -6.53 -17.96 -13.43
N THR A 326 -6.27 -17.59 -12.18
CA THR A 326 -6.10 -16.19 -11.79
C THR A 326 -4.83 -15.61 -12.38
N LEU A 327 -3.69 -16.34 -12.33
CA LEU A 327 -2.43 -15.89 -12.91
C LEU A 327 -2.57 -15.62 -14.41
N ASP A 328 -3.21 -16.53 -15.15
CA ASP A 328 -3.46 -16.37 -16.58
C ASP A 328 -4.31 -15.13 -16.85
N LEU A 329 -5.39 -14.95 -16.07
CA LEU A 329 -6.32 -13.84 -16.18
C LEU A 329 -5.65 -12.47 -15.94
N ILE A 330 -4.81 -12.36 -14.91
CA ILE A 330 -4.11 -11.12 -14.60
C ILE A 330 -2.86 -10.87 -15.47
N GLY A 331 -2.60 -11.73 -16.44
CA GLY A 331 -1.50 -11.59 -17.41
C GLY A 331 -0.12 -11.93 -16.86
N ARG A 332 -0.05 -12.79 -15.84
CA ARG A 332 1.21 -13.35 -15.34
C ARG A 332 1.51 -14.68 -16.05
N LYS A 333 2.61 -14.70 -16.78
CA LYS A 333 2.95 -15.86 -17.63
C LYS A 333 3.63 -17.03 -16.87
N HIS A 334 3.95 -16.86 -15.58
CA HIS A 334 4.51 -17.94 -14.77
C HIS A 334 3.44 -18.90 -14.27
N THR A 335 3.85 -20.12 -13.99
CA THR A 335 3.01 -21.14 -13.38
C THR A 335 3.19 -21.18 -11.85
N VAL A 336 2.22 -21.78 -11.16
CA VAL A 336 2.36 -22.10 -9.72
C VAL A 336 3.59 -22.97 -9.46
N LYS A 337 3.93 -23.86 -10.41
CA LYS A 337 5.13 -24.72 -10.34
C LYS A 337 6.40 -23.87 -10.36
N ASP A 338 6.48 -22.87 -11.23
CA ASP A 338 7.64 -21.97 -11.31
C ASP A 338 7.87 -21.25 -9.97
N VAL A 339 6.81 -20.80 -9.30
CA VAL A 339 6.92 -20.17 -7.96
C VAL A 339 7.63 -21.09 -6.99
N VAL A 340 7.19 -22.37 -6.93
CA VAL A 340 7.75 -23.37 -6.00
C VAL A 340 9.20 -23.70 -6.35
N GLU A 341 9.48 -23.91 -7.64
CA GLU A 341 10.83 -24.26 -8.12
C GLU A 341 11.82 -23.12 -7.89
N LYS A 342 11.44 -21.89 -8.24
CA LYS A 342 12.33 -20.73 -8.07
C LYS A 342 12.56 -20.38 -6.58
N PHE A 343 11.55 -20.57 -5.75
CA PHE A 343 11.72 -20.42 -4.30
C PHE A 343 12.68 -21.45 -3.74
N LYS A 344 12.55 -22.72 -4.10
CA LYS A 344 13.45 -23.80 -3.69
C LYS A 344 14.87 -23.56 -4.20
N LEU A 345 15.02 -23.16 -5.46
CA LEU A 345 16.33 -22.83 -6.04
C LEU A 345 17.01 -21.67 -5.28
N ALA A 346 16.27 -20.62 -4.94
CA ALA A 346 16.82 -19.53 -4.16
C ALA A 346 17.27 -20.00 -2.76
N ARG A 347 16.50 -20.87 -2.09
CA ARG A 347 16.90 -21.46 -0.81
C ARG A 347 18.15 -22.34 -0.94
N GLU A 348 18.23 -23.18 -1.98
CA GLU A 348 19.41 -24.00 -2.29
C GLU A 348 20.67 -23.15 -2.47
N LEU A 349 20.55 -21.99 -3.09
CA LEU A 349 21.64 -21.03 -3.29
C LEU A 349 21.91 -20.14 -2.06
N GLY A 350 21.27 -20.42 -0.91
CA GLY A 350 21.57 -19.78 0.37
C GLY A 350 20.88 -18.42 0.58
N PHE A 351 19.77 -18.11 -0.10
CA PHE A 351 18.95 -16.97 0.27
C PHE A 351 18.11 -17.30 1.50
N ASP A 352 18.34 -16.59 2.59
CA ASP A 352 17.69 -16.75 3.89
C ASP A 352 16.74 -15.59 4.25
N ASN A 353 16.54 -14.65 3.33
CA ASN A 353 15.56 -13.56 3.43
C ASN A 353 14.77 -13.44 2.11
N ILE A 354 13.71 -14.24 1.99
CA ILE A 354 12.85 -14.28 0.82
C ILE A 354 11.45 -13.78 1.20
N ASN A 355 11.01 -12.72 0.53
CA ASN A 355 9.65 -12.20 0.61
C ASN A 355 8.74 -12.78 -0.47
N MET A 356 7.46 -12.91 -0.17
CA MET A 356 6.44 -13.29 -1.14
C MET A 356 5.25 -12.33 -1.05
N ASP A 357 4.87 -11.70 -2.17
CA ASP A 357 3.66 -10.85 -2.21
C ASP A 357 2.46 -11.65 -2.70
N ILE A 358 1.32 -11.43 -2.05
CA ILE A 358 0.01 -11.91 -2.46
C ILE A 358 -0.97 -10.74 -2.59
N ILE A 359 -1.97 -10.88 -3.46
CA ILE A 359 -3.00 -9.85 -3.65
C ILE A 359 -4.37 -10.47 -3.34
N LEU A 360 -5.10 -9.84 -2.42
CA LEU A 360 -6.49 -10.18 -2.12
C LEU A 360 -7.43 -9.38 -3.01
N GLY A 361 -8.53 -9.98 -3.40
CA GLY A 361 -9.53 -9.34 -4.24
C GLY A 361 -9.18 -9.32 -5.73
N LEU A 362 -8.32 -10.23 -6.20
CA LEU A 362 -8.07 -10.42 -7.62
C LEU A 362 -9.36 -10.85 -8.36
N PRO A 363 -9.52 -10.51 -9.64
CA PRO A 363 -10.70 -10.88 -10.41
C PRO A 363 -10.98 -12.39 -10.38
N ASN A 364 -12.25 -12.75 -10.13
CA ASN A 364 -12.74 -14.14 -10.04
C ASN A 364 -12.12 -14.99 -8.92
N GLU A 365 -11.42 -14.40 -7.96
CA GLU A 365 -11.00 -15.10 -6.75
C GLU A 365 -12.04 -14.99 -5.65
N HIS A 366 -12.35 -16.13 -5.06
CA HIS A 366 -13.15 -16.29 -3.87
C HIS A 366 -12.30 -16.72 -2.68
N LEU A 367 -12.90 -16.78 -1.49
CA LEU A 367 -12.18 -17.16 -0.27
C LEU A 367 -11.38 -18.47 -0.42
N PHE A 368 -11.93 -19.48 -1.10
CA PHE A 368 -11.24 -20.77 -1.31
C PHE A 368 -9.98 -20.64 -2.16
N ASP A 369 -9.98 -19.75 -3.15
CA ASP A 369 -8.80 -19.49 -3.99
C ASP A 369 -7.68 -18.82 -3.17
N VAL A 370 -8.07 -17.88 -2.30
CA VAL A 370 -7.14 -17.25 -1.37
C VAL A 370 -6.64 -18.26 -0.34
N LEU A 371 -7.48 -19.11 0.23
CA LEU A 371 -7.03 -20.19 1.14
C LEU A 371 -6.03 -21.12 0.48
N LYS A 372 -6.21 -21.46 -0.81
CA LYS A 372 -5.23 -22.20 -1.60
C LYS A 372 -3.90 -21.47 -1.70
N THR A 373 -3.94 -20.16 -1.95
CA THR A 373 -2.77 -19.28 -1.99
C THR A 373 -2.05 -19.26 -0.64
N LEU A 374 -2.78 -19.04 0.45
CA LEU A 374 -2.23 -19.07 1.81
C LEU A 374 -1.61 -20.41 2.19
N ASN A 375 -2.20 -21.54 1.74
CA ASN A 375 -1.63 -22.86 1.93
C ASN A 375 -0.31 -23.04 1.15
N GLY A 376 -0.20 -22.47 -0.04
CA GLY A 376 1.06 -22.40 -0.80
C GLY A 376 2.16 -21.67 -0.03
N ILE A 377 1.86 -20.48 0.49
CA ILE A 377 2.77 -19.70 1.35
C ILE A 377 3.15 -20.49 2.61
N ARG A 378 2.18 -21.13 3.27
CA ARG A 378 2.43 -21.96 4.47
C ARG A 378 3.42 -23.09 4.22
N LYS A 379 3.32 -23.76 3.05
CA LYS A 379 4.23 -24.86 2.66
C LYS A 379 5.65 -24.37 2.37
N LEU A 380 5.80 -23.20 1.76
CA LEU A 380 7.10 -22.64 1.39
C LEU A 380 7.81 -21.98 2.58
N LYS A 381 7.07 -21.49 3.58
CA LYS A 381 7.60 -20.86 4.79
C LYS A 381 8.59 -19.73 4.47
N PRO A 382 8.18 -18.67 3.74
CA PRO A 382 9.03 -17.54 3.47
C PRO A 382 9.44 -16.82 4.78
N ASP A 383 10.45 -15.95 4.71
CA ASP A 383 10.91 -15.17 5.85
C ASP A 383 10.04 -13.94 6.08
N SER A 384 9.43 -13.47 5.01
CA SER A 384 8.41 -12.43 5.03
C SER A 384 7.37 -12.66 3.94
N PHE A 385 6.16 -12.15 4.15
CA PHE A 385 5.19 -12.02 3.06
C PHE A 385 4.39 -10.74 3.23
N THR A 386 3.96 -10.17 2.09
CA THR A 386 3.16 -8.97 2.07
C THR A 386 1.77 -9.29 1.54
N VAL A 387 0.76 -8.87 2.27
CA VAL A 387 -0.65 -8.95 1.87
C VAL A 387 -1.04 -7.62 1.26
N HIS A 388 -1.29 -7.62 -0.03
CA HIS A 388 -1.84 -6.48 -0.74
C HIS A 388 -3.35 -6.67 -0.92
N SER A 389 -4.12 -5.64 -0.64
CA SER A 389 -5.51 -5.55 -1.08
C SER A 389 -5.55 -4.86 -2.44
N LEU A 390 -6.27 -5.43 -3.41
CA LEU A 390 -6.32 -4.89 -4.76
C LEU A 390 -6.77 -3.42 -4.76
N ALA A 391 -5.98 -2.55 -5.35
CA ALA A 391 -6.31 -1.15 -5.51
C ALA A 391 -6.51 -0.81 -6.99
N LEU A 392 -7.65 -0.20 -7.33
CA LEU A 392 -7.96 0.24 -8.69
C LEU A 392 -7.30 1.59 -8.96
N LYS A 393 -6.17 1.54 -9.62
CA LYS A 393 -5.42 2.76 -10.00
C LYS A 393 -5.79 3.21 -11.41
N ARG A 394 -5.82 4.52 -11.64
CA ARG A 394 -6.21 5.10 -12.95
C ARG A 394 -5.41 4.56 -14.12
N ALA A 395 -4.12 4.31 -13.93
CA ALA A 395 -3.22 3.80 -14.97
C ALA A 395 -3.29 2.29 -15.18
N ALA A 396 -3.95 1.52 -14.30
CA ALA A 396 -4.07 0.07 -14.45
C ALA A 396 -5.07 -0.30 -15.54
N ARG A 397 -4.73 -1.26 -16.41
CA ARG A 397 -5.64 -1.79 -17.44
C ARG A 397 -6.96 -2.27 -16.86
N LEU A 398 -6.95 -2.87 -15.68
CA LEU A 398 -8.13 -3.32 -14.96
C LEU A 398 -9.18 -2.22 -14.81
N ASN A 399 -8.76 -0.96 -14.64
CA ASN A 399 -9.70 0.16 -14.50
C ASN A 399 -10.48 0.45 -15.79
N PHE A 400 -9.89 0.18 -16.95
CA PHE A 400 -10.55 0.37 -18.27
C PHE A 400 -11.42 -0.84 -18.64
N GLU A 401 -11.09 -2.01 -18.14
CA GLU A 401 -11.84 -3.25 -18.40
C GLU A 401 -12.95 -3.48 -17.36
N LEU A 402 -13.07 -2.59 -16.35
CA LEU A 402 -13.92 -2.76 -15.18
C LEU A 402 -15.43 -2.84 -15.52
N GLU A 403 -15.90 -2.16 -16.55
CA GLU A 403 -17.31 -2.22 -16.96
C GLU A 403 -17.76 -3.63 -17.37
N SER A 404 -16.83 -4.41 -17.94
CA SER A 404 -17.07 -5.82 -18.27
C SER A 404 -17.02 -6.75 -17.04
N TRP A 405 -16.29 -6.34 -15.97
CA TRP A 405 -16.02 -7.13 -14.78
C TRP A 405 -16.91 -6.80 -13.58
N THR A 406 -17.35 -5.52 -13.45
CA THR A 406 -18.08 -5.02 -12.27
C THR A 406 -19.45 -5.62 -12.09
N LYS A 407 -20.12 -6.08 -13.16
CA LYS A 407 -21.42 -6.75 -13.02
C LYS A 407 -21.36 -8.01 -12.16
N ASN A 408 -20.23 -8.69 -12.08
CA ASN A 408 -20.08 -9.98 -11.40
C ASN A 408 -19.29 -9.94 -10.08
N TYR A 409 -18.42 -8.95 -9.86
CA TYR A 409 -17.40 -9.03 -8.82
C TYR A 409 -17.67 -8.16 -7.60
N TYR A 410 -18.05 -6.91 -7.79
CA TYR A 410 -18.30 -5.99 -6.68
C TYR A 410 -19.74 -6.05 -6.15
N LEU A 411 -20.66 -6.58 -6.95
CA LEU A 411 -22.04 -6.85 -6.54
C LEU A 411 -22.17 -8.15 -5.73
N ALA A 412 -21.22 -9.06 -5.81
CA ALA A 412 -21.21 -10.27 -4.97
C ALA A 412 -20.91 -9.98 -3.49
N GLY A 413 -20.38 -8.79 -3.17
CA GLY A 413 -20.24 -8.30 -1.78
C GLY A 413 -21.51 -7.74 -1.18
N VAL A 414 -22.60 -7.57 -1.96
CA VAL A 414 -23.90 -7.08 -1.49
C VAL A 414 -24.96 -8.10 -1.91
N GLY A 415 -25.13 -9.12 -1.11
CA GLY A 415 -26.31 -9.96 -0.96
C GLY A 415 -27.09 -10.34 -2.23
N LYS A 416 -26.68 -11.40 -2.94
CA LYS A 416 -27.60 -12.42 -3.47
C LYS A 416 -26.86 -13.77 -3.53
N ARG A 417 -27.30 -14.67 -2.66
CA ARG A 417 -26.96 -16.10 -2.78
C ARG A 417 -27.40 -16.59 -4.17
N THR A 418 -26.45 -16.88 -5.05
CA THR A 418 -26.72 -17.74 -6.18
C THR A 418 -26.83 -19.18 -5.69
N ARG A 419 -28.03 -19.72 -5.68
CA ARG A 419 -28.41 -21.08 -5.20
C ARG A 419 -27.85 -22.24 -6.04
N ASN A 420 -26.88 -22.04 -6.93
CA ASN A 420 -26.39 -23.08 -7.84
C ASN A 420 -24.86 -23.07 -7.99
N ALA A 421 -24.10 -23.08 -6.89
CA ALA A 421 -22.73 -23.56 -6.93
C ALA A 421 -22.72 -25.01 -6.45
N ARG A 422 -22.59 -25.98 -7.37
CA ARG A 422 -22.35 -27.38 -7.02
C ARG A 422 -21.04 -27.47 -6.24
N PRO A 423 -20.97 -28.27 -5.14
CA PRO A 423 -19.71 -28.51 -4.45
C PRO A 423 -18.76 -29.24 -5.42
N TYR A 424 -17.56 -28.69 -5.59
CA TYR A 424 -16.49 -29.37 -6.30
C TYR A 424 -16.12 -30.66 -5.56
N SER A 425 -15.95 -31.73 -6.32
CA SER A 425 -15.52 -33.05 -5.90
C SER A 425 -14.22 -33.00 -5.09
N ASN A 426 -14.20 -33.78 -4.02
CA ASN A 426 -13.09 -34.08 -3.13
C ASN A 426 -11.86 -34.60 -3.88
N ASP A 427 -10.89 -33.75 -4.14
CA ASP A 427 -9.50 -34.15 -4.33
C ASP A 427 -8.67 -33.71 -3.13
N GLY A 428 -8.69 -34.51 -2.12
CA GLY A 428 -7.72 -34.83 -1.10
C GLY A 428 -6.73 -33.78 -0.59
N ALA A 429 -7.14 -32.53 -0.30
CA ALA A 429 -6.32 -31.59 0.46
C ALA A 429 -7.11 -31.03 1.64
N HIS A 430 -7.22 -31.80 2.71
CA HIS A 430 -7.67 -31.31 4.00
C HIS A 430 -6.69 -30.23 4.50
N VAL A 431 -7.07 -28.96 4.33
CA VAL A 431 -6.49 -27.87 5.12
C VAL A 431 -7.08 -28.02 6.53
N ALA A 432 -6.36 -28.67 7.42
CA ALA A 432 -6.68 -28.67 8.84
C ALA A 432 -6.40 -27.27 9.42
N LEU A 433 -7.34 -26.36 9.18
CA LEU A 433 -7.44 -25.08 9.90
C LEU A 433 -8.46 -25.28 11.03
N PRO A 434 -8.28 -24.66 12.21
CA PRO A 434 -9.17 -24.88 13.35
C PRO A 434 -10.64 -24.61 12.97
N ASN A 435 -11.51 -25.61 13.20
CA ASN A 435 -12.94 -25.58 12.84
C ASN A 435 -13.76 -24.44 13.51
N GLU A 436 -13.24 -23.81 14.56
CA GLU A 436 -13.97 -22.77 15.31
C GLU A 436 -14.12 -21.44 14.58
N SER A 437 -13.25 -21.13 13.62
CA SER A 437 -13.16 -19.79 13.05
C SER A 437 -14.03 -19.54 11.83
N LEU A 438 -14.44 -20.57 11.09
CA LEU A 438 -15.36 -20.43 9.95
C LEU A 438 -16.79 -20.09 10.42
N ALA A 439 -17.26 -20.77 11.47
CA ALA A 439 -18.59 -20.55 12.04
C ALA A 439 -18.73 -19.15 12.67
N THR A 440 -17.65 -18.61 13.26
CA THR A 440 -17.64 -17.28 13.87
C THR A 440 -17.68 -16.17 12.80
N ALA A 441 -16.92 -16.32 11.72
CA ALA A 441 -16.89 -15.35 10.62
C ALA A 441 -18.20 -15.31 9.81
N GLU A 442 -18.95 -16.42 9.74
CA GLU A 442 -20.28 -16.47 9.11
C GLU A 442 -21.36 -15.78 9.94
N LYS A 443 -21.29 -15.88 11.29
CA LYS A 443 -22.22 -15.21 12.19
C LYS A 443 -22.12 -13.67 12.17
N GLU A 444 -20.95 -13.12 11.84
CA GLU A 444 -20.68 -11.67 11.89
C GLU A 444 -21.01 -10.92 10.58
N GLY A 445 -21.56 -11.59 9.56
CA GLY A 445 -21.94 -10.93 8.28
C GLY A 445 -20.78 -10.23 7.54
N LYS A 446 -19.54 -10.67 7.79
CA LYS A 446 -18.33 -10.07 7.19
C LYS A 446 -18.30 -10.27 5.67
N ARG A 447 -17.89 -9.22 4.93
CA ARG A 447 -17.65 -9.30 3.49
C ARG A 447 -16.59 -10.38 3.20
N GLU A 448 -16.64 -11.00 2.02
CA GLU A 448 -15.70 -12.05 1.64
C GLU A 448 -14.24 -11.58 1.70
N ILE A 449 -13.96 -10.34 1.30
CA ILE A 449 -12.61 -9.75 1.36
C ILE A 449 -12.11 -9.60 2.81
N ASP A 450 -12.99 -9.33 3.78
CA ASP A 450 -12.62 -9.24 5.19
C ASP A 450 -12.23 -10.63 5.74
N LYS A 451 -12.88 -11.69 5.26
CA LYS A 451 -12.52 -13.08 5.58
C LYS A 451 -11.16 -13.45 4.97
N MET A 452 -10.89 -13.05 3.73
CA MET A 452 -9.60 -13.26 3.07
C MET A 452 -8.46 -12.60 3.86
N PHE A 453 -8.67 -11.35 4.30
CA PHE A 453 -7.69 -10.62 5.09
C PHE A 453 -7.46 -11.28 6.46
N TYR A 454 -8.53 -11.64 7.17
CA TYR A 454 -8.47 -12.37 8.44
C TYR A 454 -7.64 -13.65 8.35
N TRP A 455 -7.83 -14.48 7.30
CA TRP A 455 -7.06 -15.70 7.13
C TRP A 455 -5.59 -15.44 6.81
N SER A 456 -5.28 -14.32 6.17
CA SER A 456 -3.90 -13.90 5.95
C SER A 456 -3.21 -13.51 7.26
N GLU A 457 -3.91 -12.79 8.17
CA GLU A 457 -3.44 -12.50 9.53
C GLU A 457 -3.17 -13.80 10.31
N ARG A 458 -4.12 -14.76 10.26
CA ARG A 458 -3.95 -16.06 10.93
C ARG A 458 -2.77 -16.88 10.38
N LEU A 459 -2.51 -16.79 9.09
CA LEU A 459 -1.30 -17.41 8.50
C LEU A 459 -0.03 -16.76 9.05
N ALA A 460 0.04 -15.43 9.13
CA ALA A 460 1.18 -14.74 9.68
C ALA A 460 1.46 -15.19 11.12
N GLU A 461 0.43 -15.27 11.97
CA GLU A 461 0.52 -15.78 13.33
C GLU A 461 1.04 -17.23 13.37
N HIS A 462 0.48 -18.11 12.52
CA HIS A 462 0.90 -19.51 12.42
C HIS A 462 2.39 -19.65 12.04
N LEU A 463 2.87 -18.80 11.13
CA LEU A 463 4.27 -18.75 10.70
C LEU A 463 5.16 -17.96 11.67
N LYS A 464 4.61 -17.43 12.77
CA LYS A 464 5.29 -16.57 13.76
C LYS A 464 5.91 -15.32 13.14
N LEU A 465 5.22 -14.75 12.15
CA LEU A 465 5.61 -13.50 11.50
C LEU A 465 4.90 -12.32 12.18
N LYS A 466 5.65 -11.24 12.39
CA LYS A 466 5.14 -10.01 13.02
C LYS A 466 4.82 -8.97 11.94
N PRO A 467 3.72 -8.23 12.03
CA PRO A 467 3.48 -7.09 11.14
C PRO A 467 4.50 -6.01 11.47
N TYR A 468 5.15 -5.44 10.44
CA TYR A 468 6.26 -4.49 10.63
C TYR A 468 6.11 -3.20 9.82
N TYR A 469 5.21 -3.15 8.85
CA TYR A 469 4.77 -1.93 8.18
C TYR A 469 3.37 -2.10 7.63
N LEU A 470 2.68 -0.96 7.46
CA LEU A 470 1.35 -0.89 6.89
C LEU A 470 1.21 0.37 6.05
N TYR A 471 0.57 0.23 4.90
CA TYR A 471 0.18 1.39 4.10
C TYR A 471 -1.17 1.16 3.44
N ARG A 472 -1.83 2.26 3.11
CA ARG A 472 -3.13 2.23 2.43
C ARG A 472 -3.00 2.85 1.04
N GLN A 473 -3.95 2.50 0.18
CA GLN A 473 -4.05 3.09 -1.15
C GLN A 473 -5.46 3.63 -1.36
N LYS A 474 -5.59 4.68 -2.17
CA LYS A 474 -6.90 5.14 -2.63
C LYS A 474 -7.54 4.07 -3.50
N ASN A 475 -8.88 3.92 -3.43
CA ASN A 475 -9.65 2.91 -4.16
C ASN A 475 -9.20 1.46 -3.91
N ILE A 476 -8.77 1.17 -2.69
CA ILE A 476 -8.40 -0.17 -2.26
C ILE A 476 -9.64 -1.02 -1.98
N ALA A 477 -9.61 -2.30 -2.36
CA ALA A 477 -10.69 -3.24 -2.16
C ALA A 477 -11.08 -3.33 -0.68
N GLY A 478 -12.37 -3.26 -0.38
CA GLY A 478 -12.88 -3.34 0.98
C GLY A 478 -12.49 -2.17 1.89
N ASN A 479 -11.86 -1.10 1.38
CA ASN A 479 -11.27 -0.05 2.20
C ASN A 479 -10.27 -0.59 3.24
N LEU A 480 -9.56 -1.66 2.86
CA LEU A 480 -8.55 -2.34 3.67
C LEU A 480 -7.18 -1.67 3.55
N GLU A 481 -6.16 -2.37 3.90
CA GLU A 481 -4.75 -1.94 3.88
C GLU A 481 -3.84 -2.97 3.22
N ASN A 482 -2.57 -2.62 3.10
CA ASN A 482 -1.49 -3.52 2.73
C ASN A 482 -0.57 -3.67 3.95
N VAL A 483 -0.25 -4.90 4.32
CA VAL A 483 0.54 -5.20 5.52
C VAL A 483 1.69 -6.15 5.18
N GLY A 484 2.89 -5.77 5.60
CA GLY A 484 4.06 -6.65 5.55
C GLY A 484 4.26 -7.38 6.87
N TYR A 485 4.44 -8.69 6.78
CA TYR A 485 4.73 -9.59 7.91
C TYR A 485 6.10 -10.21 7.72
N ALA A 486 6.92 -10.25 8.77
CA ALA A 486 8.27 -10.81 8.71
C ALA A 486 8.66 -11.54 10.00
N LYS A 487 9.63 -12.46 9.87
CA LYS A 487 10.41 -12.96 11.00
C LYS A 487 11.26 -11.82 11.55
N ASP A 488 11.56 -11.89 12.82
CA ASP A 488 12.46 -10.94 13.46
C ASP A 488 13.84 -10.94 12.78
N GLY A 489 14.34 -9.76 12.41
CA GLY A 489 15.56 -9.59 11.64
C GLY A 489 15.45 -9.87 10.12
N LYS A 490 14.26 -10.12 9.60
CA LYS A 490 14.00 -10.36 8.17
C LYS A 490 13.02 -9.32 7.56
N GLU A 491 12.77 -8.26 8.29
CA GLU A 491 11.94 -7.14 7.84
C GLU A 491 12.62 -6.42 6.67
N CYS A 492 11.83 -5.78 5.80
CA CYS A 492 12.36 -4.88 4.78
C CYS A 492 12.55 -3.48 5.38
N ILE A 493 13.76 -3.14 5.71
CA ILE A 493 14.11 -1.85 6.33
C ILE A 493 13.81 -0.70 5.37
N TYR A 494 14.11 -0.88 4.07
CA TYR A 494 13.76 0.09 3.05
C TYR A 494 12.27 0.47 3.08
N ASN A 495 11.37 -0.53 3.22
CA ASN A 495 9.92 -0.27 3.26
C ASN A 495 9.54 0.56 4.49
N ILE A 496 10.12 0.28 5.66
CA ILE A 496 9.90 1.07 6.87
C ILE A 496 10.36 2.51 6.63
N MET A 497 11.58 2.72 6.13
CA MET A 497 12.15 4.04 5.88
C MET A 497 11.31 4.87 4.90
N MET A 498 10.90 4.26 3.78
CA MET A 498 10.06 4.91 2.78
C MET A 498 8.67 5.25 3.32
N MET A 499 8.03 4.33 4.08
CA MET A 499 6.68 4.54 4.59
C MET A 499 6.64 5.51 5.76
N SER A 500 7.64 5.50 6.64
CA SER A 500 7.72 6.45 7.76
C SER A 500 8.11 7.87 7.33
N GLU A 501 8.66 8.05 6.11
CA GLU A 501 9.20 9.33 5.61
C GLU A 501 10.20 9.99 6.58
N ARG A 502 10.98 9.18 7.26
CA ARG A 502 11.98 9.63 8.24
C ARG A 502 13.39 9.66 7.68
N HIS A 503 13.56 9.33 6.41
CA HIS A 503 14.84 9.04 5.80
C HIS A 503 14.81 9.43 4.32
N SER A 504 15.90 10.02 3.84
CA SER A 504 16.03 10.36 2.42
C SER A 504 16.15 9.11 1.56
N VAL A 505 15.49 9.12 0.40
CA VAL A 505 15.57 8.05 -0.59
C VAL A 505 16.01 8.65 -1.91
N TYR A 506 17.22 8.36 -2.33
CA TYR A 506 17.74 8.77 -3.64
C TYR A 506 17.32 7.78 -4.72
N GLY A 507 16.54 8.25 -5.67
CA GLY A 507 16.03 7.48 -6.79
C GLY A 507 16.92 7.60 -8.01
N PHE A 508 17.30 6.47 -8.60
CA PHE A 508 18.08 6.37 -9.84
C PHE A 508 17.27 5.59 -10.89
N GLY A 509 17.54 5.85 -12.16
CA GLY A 509 16.73 5.26 -13.21
C GLY A 509 15.35 5.94 -13.31
N THR A 510 14.30 5.16 -13.52
CA THR A 510 12.93 5.70 -13.58
C THR A 510 12.31 5.83 -12.18
N ALA A 511 13.00 6.46 -11.26
CA ALA A 511 12.62 6.55 -9.86
C ALA A 511 12.59 8.01 -9.37
N THR A 512 11.78 8.25 -8.33
CA THR A 512 11.65 9.54 -7.67
C THR A 512 12.65 9.63 -6.52
N THR A 513 13.35 10.76 -6.42
CA THR A 513 14.13 11.11 -5.23
C THR A 513 13.25 11.82 -4.21
N LYS A 514 13.38 11.43 -2.96
CA LYS A 514 12.73 12.09 -1.83
C LYS A 514 13.77 12.41 -0.77
N GLU A 515 13.94 13.69 -0.46
CA GLU A 515 14.85 14.14 0.57
C GLU A 515 14.09 14.57 1.82
N VAL A 516 14.63 14.18 2.98
CA VAL A 516 14.08 14.50 4.30
C VAL A 516 15.09 15.39 5.03
N PHE A 517 14.66 16.57 5.42
CA PHE A 517 15.44 17.53 6.17
C PHE A 517 14.87 17.65 7.59
N TYR A 518 15.74 17.59 8.59
CA TYR A 518 15.38 17.81 9.98
C TYR A 518 15.87 19.21 10.40
N GLU A 519 14.94 20.15 10.56
CA GLU A 519 15.24 21.56 10.87
C GLU A 519 14.29 22.07 11.96
N ASN A 520 14.82 22.82 12.93
CA ASN A 520 14.03 23.52 13.97
C ASN A 520 12.97 22.64 14.68
N GLY A 521 13.32 21.39 15.01
CA GLY A 521 12.38 20.44 15.64
C GLY A 521 11.26 19.94 14.74
N GLY A 522 11.31 20.26 13.43
CA GLY A 522 10.38 19.82 12.41
C GLY A 522 11.03 18.95 11.35
N LYS A 523 10.19 18.53 10.39
CA LYS A 523 10.61 17.74 9.22
C LYS A 523 10.08 18.41 7.95
N ARG A 524 10.97 18.68 6.99
CA ARG A 524 10.65 19.14 5.65
C ARG A 524 10.98 18.04 4.65
N ILE A 525 10.12 17.82 3.67
CA ILE A 525 10.29 16.81 2.64
C ILE A 525 10.26 17.48 1.29
N GLU A 526 11.28 17.23 0.48
CA GLU A 526 11.35 17.62 -0.92
C GLU A 526 11.29 16.37 -1.81
N SER A 527 10.70 16.50 -2.98
CA SER A 527 10.58 15.39 -3.92
C SER A 527 10.91 15.86 -5.32
N GLU A 528 11.85 15.17 -5.96
CA GLU A 528 12.16 15.29 -7.38
C GLU A 528 11.54 14.11 -8.11
N GLU A 529 10.53 14.36 -8.95
CA GLU A 529 9.88 13.29 -9.70
C GLU A 529 10.84 12.67 -10.73
N GLY A 530 10.92 11.34 -10.70
CA GLY A 530 11.66 10.57 -11.73
C GLY A 530 10.93 10.54 -13.07
N TYR A 531 11.66 10.13 -14.08
CA TYR A 531 11.13 9.97 -15.44
C TYR A 531 10.09 8.83 -15.48
N LYS A 532 8.95 9.08 -16.12
CA LYS A 532 7.87 8.09 -16.31
C LYS A 532 8.06 7.26 -17.59
N SER A 533 9.03 7.59 -18.43
CA SER A 533 9.34 6.90 -19.67
C SER A 533 10.82 6.51 -19.71
N VAL A 534 11.11 5.28 -20.13
CA VAL A 534 12.49 4.85 -20.38
C VAL A 534 13.15 5.65 -21.51
N ILE A 535 12.36 6.07 -22.49
CA ILE A 535 12.85 6.88 -23.61
C ILE A 535 13.27 8.26 -23.10
N ASP A 536 12.37 8.95 -22.36
CA ASP A 536 12.68 10.25 -21.77
C ASP A 536 13.89 10.20 -20.83
N TYR A 537 14.00 9.14 -20.04
CA TYR A 537 15.15 8.91 -19.16
C TYR A 537 16.44 8.81 -19.98
N CYS A 538 16.46 7.98 -21.01
CA CYS A 538 17.63 7.77 -21.85
C CYS A 538 18.04 9.00 -22.67
N GLU A 539 17.11 9.91 -22.97
CA GLU A 539 17.36 11.10 -23.78
C GLU A 539 17.76 12.30 -22.93
N ARG A 540 17.16 12.48 -21.75
CA ARG A 540 17.30 13.70 -20.94
C ARG A 540 18.37 13.64 -19.85
N VAL A 541 18.65 12.48 -19.27
CA VAL A 541 19.72 12.33 -18.25
C VAL A 541 21.12 12.39 -18.87
N GLY A 542 21.22 12.41 -20.17
CA GLY A 542 22.49 12.44 -20.92
C GLY A 542 22.93 13.81 -21.43
N VAL A 543 22.08 14.82 -21.37
CA VAL A 543 22.35 16.17 -21.94
C VAL A 543 22.84 17.15 -20.88
#